data_0e3f4cc10a1b2d7ba6a98dcff1df541f
#
_entry.id   0e3f4cc10a1b2d7ba6a98dcff1df541f
#
_cell.length_a   1.000
_cell.length_b   1.000
_cell.length_c   1.000
_cell.angle_alpha   90.00
_cell.angle_beta   90.00
_cell.angle_gamma   90.00
#
_symmetry.space_group_name_H-M   'P 1'
#
loop_
_entity.id
_entity.type
_entity.pdbx_description
1 polymer ?
#
loop_
_entity_poly.entity_id
_entity_poly.type
_entity_poly.pdbx_seq_one_letter_code
_entity_poly.pdbx_strand_id
1 'polypeptide(L)'
;MLTAWLLAGCEGNSPAVTAAMAAGARDPGYSASGAEIIQTGADGAPRYRLRAAQIAQDPRTLEIDLQDIRLDTRSRDATRWQVEAPRGRLSRNTERLRLEGGVRVVGGDAQDPGRVRIATPTLDYDLRVARASASGAVRITLQGQTLESLGLEADLRARQLRLGAAVHGRFSP
;
A
#
# COMPACT_ATOMS: atom_id res chain seq x y z
N MET A 1 59.63 -35.69 58.19
CA MET A 1 58.67 -36.27 57.25
C MET A 1 57.91 -35.14 56.58
N LEU A 2 58.34 -34.73 55.41
CA LEU A 2 57.76 -33.67 54.64
C LEU A 2 57.02 -34.31 53.46
N THR A 3 55.69 -34.11 53.41
CA THR A 3 54.86 -34.54 52.20
C THR A 3 54.66 -33.36 51.31
N ALA A 4 55.23 -33.41 50.12
CA ALA A 4 55.05 -32.45 49.03
C ALA A 4 53.76 -32.74 48.30
N TRP A 5 52.86 -31.74 48.18
CA TRP A 5 51.70 -31.77 47.32
C TRP A 5 52.03 -31.09 46.01
N LEU A 6 51.96 -31.84 44.93
CA LEU A 6 52.04 -31.35 43.54
C LEU A 6 50.65 -30.84 43.12
N LEU A 7 50.53 -29.56 42.87
CA LEU A 7 49.40 -28.95 42.23
C LEU A 7 49.58 -29.05 40.71
N ALA A 8 48.79 -29.90 40.08
CA ALA A 8 48.68 -29.98 38.63
C ALA A 8 47.81 -28.82 38.14
N GLY A 9 48.40 -27.86 37.43
CA GLY A 9 47.70 -26.81 36.74
C GLY A 9 46.94 -27.33 35.52
N CYS A 10 45.64 -27.20 35.48
CA CYS A 10 44.83 -27.36 34.26
C CYS A 10 44.98 -26.06 33.45
N GLU A 11 45.76 -26.14 32.39
CA GLU A 11 45.73 -25.14 31.30
C GLU A 11 44.40 -25.27 30.58
N GLY A 12 43.49 -24.39 30.90
CA GLY A 12 42.24 -24.23 30.15
C GLY A 12 42.53 -23.63 28.77
N ASN A 13 42.51 -24.48 27.76
CA ASN A 13 42.51 -24.06 26.38
C ASN A 13 41.17 -23.38 26.07
N SER A 14 41.10 -22.06 26.23
CA SER A 14 39.94 -21.27 25.78
C SER A 14 40.00 -21.22 24.27
N PRO A 15 38.99 -21.78 23.54
CA PRO A 15 38.87 -21.52 22.12
C PRO A 15 38.63 -20.02 21.95
N ALA A 16 39.56 -19.34 21.32
CA ALA A 16 39.36 -18.00 20.82
C ALA A 16 38.16 -18.07 19.84
N VAL A 17 37.00 -17.65 20.34
CA VAL A 17 35.85 -17.38 19.48
C VAL A 17 36.25 -16.19 18.65
N THR A 18 36.83 -16.48 17.48
CA THR A 18 37.00 -15.49 16.43
C THR A 18 35.57 -15.08 16.05
N ALA A 19 35.10 -13.99 16.62
CA ALA A 19 33.93 -13.30 16.10
C ALA A 19 34.27 -12.90 14.70
N ALA A 20 33.95 -13.77 13.73
CA ALA A 20 33.85 -13.38 12.35
C ALA A 20 32.81 -12.24 12.37
N MET A 21 33.31 -11.01 12.28
CA MET A 21 32.50 -9.85 11.98
C MET A 21 31.82 -10.20 10.66
N ALA A 22 30.57 -10.65 10.76
CA ALA A 22 29.71 -10.87 9.61
C ALA A 22 29.65 -9.53 8.89
N ALA A 23 30.45 -9.42 7.84
CA ALA A 23 30.43 -8.29 6.94
C ALA A 23 28.99 -8.09 6.52
N GLY A 24 28.37 -7.03 7.07
CA GLY A 24 27.05 -6.50 6.72
C GLY A 24 26.10 -7.53 6.11
N ALA A 25 25.43 -8.34 6.94
CA ALA A 25 24.26 -9.05 6.48
C ALA A 25 23.30 -7.97 5.97
N ARG A 26 23.25 -7.80 4.63
CA ARG A 26 22.25 -6.94 4.01
C ARG A 26 20.91 -7.46 4.50
N ASP A 27 20.11 -6.56 5.07
CA ASP A 27 18.73 -6.90 5.40
C ASP A 27 18.12 -7.54 4.14
N PRO A 28 17.71 -8.82 4.17
CA PRO A 28 17.18 -9.50 2.98
C PRO A 28 15.83 -8.92 2.54
N GLY A 29 15.32 -7.92 3.28
CA GLY A 29 13.93 -7.48 3.15
C GLY A 29 12.97 -8.54 3.67
N TYR A 30 11.71 -8.31 3.52
CA TYR A 30 10.71 -9.32 3.82
C TYR A 30 9.70 -9.45 2.67
N SER A 31 9.13 -10.65 2.54
CA SER A 31 8.01 -10.92 1.67
C SER A 31 6.94 -11.70 2.42
N ALA A 32 5.69 -11.48 2.05
CA ALA A 32 4.58 -12.23 2.61
C ALA A 32 3.49 -12.44 1.54
N SER A 33 2.71 -13.50 1.72
CA SER A 33 1.53 -13.79 0.91
C SER A 33 0.26 -13.57 1.73
N GLY A 34 -0.83 -13.12 1.06
CA GLY A 34 -2.11 -12.88 1.71
C GLY A 34 -2.05 -11.77 2.76
N ALA A 35 -1.28 -10.72 2.51
CA ALA A 35 -1.06 -9.65 3.46
C ALA A 35 -2.27 -8.72 3.59
N GLU A 36 -2.54 -8.28 4.82
CA GLU A 36 -3.54 -7.25 5.13
C GLU A 36 -2.92 -6.15 5.99
N ILE A 37 -3.08 -4.90 5.56
CA ILE A 37 -2.67 -3.70 6.29
C ILE A 37 -3.94 -2.94 6.66
N ILE A 38 -4.14 -2.70 7.95
CA ILE A 38 -5.27 -1.92 8.46
C ILE A 38 -4.72 -0.69 9.17
N GLN A 39 -5.15 0.48 8.73
CA GLN A 39 -4.91 1.74 9.42
C GLN A 39 -6.17 2.15 10.17
N THR A 40 -6.05 2.37 11.46
CA THR A 40 -7.13 2.89 12.31
C THR A 40 -6.97 4.39 12.54
N GLY A 41 -8.09 5.08 12.70
CA GLY A 41 -8.15 6.47 13.15
C GLY A 41 -7.95 6.59 14.67
N ALA A 42 -7.91 7.82 15.16
CA ALA A 42 -7.86 8.10 16.61
C ALA A 42 -9.12 7.61 17.36
N ASP A 43 -10.22 7.44 16.64
CA ASP A 43 -11.50 6.88 17.11
C ASP A 43 -11.52 5.35 17.12
N GLY A 44 -10.42 4.68 16.75
CA GLY A 44 -10.31 3.23 16.61
C GLY A 44 -10.99 2.65 15.36
N ALA A 45 -11.70 3.45 14.58
CA ALA A 45 -12.33 2.97 13.35
C ALA A 45 -11.32 2.79 12.21
N PRO A 46 -11.47 1.76 11.36
CA PRO A 46 -10.61 1.59 10.21
C PRO A 46 -10.75 2.77 9.22
N ARG A 47 -9.65 3.44 8.94
CA ARG A 47 -9.56 4.48 7.90
C ARG A 47 -9.44 3.86 6.52
N TYR A 48 -8.60 2.83 6.42
CA TYR A 48 -8.50 2.01 5.22
C TYR A 48 -8.06 0.58 5.57
N ARG A 49 -8.31 -0.32 4.64
CA ARG A 49 -7.85 -1.70 4.66
C ARG A 49 -7.25 -2.01 3.29
N LEU A 50 -5.98 -2.34 3.27
CA LEU A 50 -5.23 -2.71 2.07
C LEU A 50 -4.91 -4.20 2.15
N ARG A 51 -5.35 -4.96 1.14
CA ARG A 51 -5.02 -6.37 0.96
C ARG A 51 -4.17 -6.53 -0.29
N ALA A 52 -3.23 -7.46 -0.24
CA ALA A 52 -2.43 -7.84 -1.39
C ALA A 52 -2.17 -9.35 -1.36
N ALA A 53 -2.20 -9.99 -2.52
CA ALA A 53 -1.87 -11.41 -2.62
C ALA A 53 -0.40 -11.66 -2.29
N GLN A 54 0.47 -10.73 -2.69
CA GLN A 54 1.89 -10.76 -2.35
C GLN A 54 2.39 -9.36 -2.01
N ILE A 55 3.30 -9.29 -1.04
CA ILE A 55 4.07 -8.10 -0.71
C ILE A 55 5.55 -8.45 -0.65
N ALA A 56 6.40 -7.53 -1.10
CA ALA A 56 7.85 -7.61 -0.96
C ALA A 56 8.41 -6.23 -0.63
N GLN A 57 9.20 -6.12 0.43
CA GLN A 57 9.86 -4.89 0.80
C GLN A 57 11.29 -4.86 0.28
N ASP A 58 11.67 -3.80 -0.44
CA ASP A 58 13.06 -3.52 -0.76
C ASP A 58 13.75 -2.93 0.50
N PRO A 59 14.77 -3.61 1.05
CA PRO A 59 15.43 -3.17 2.27
C PRO A 59 16.21 -1.85 2.12
N ARG A 60 16.56 -1.46 0.89
CA ARG A 60 17.33 -0.23 0.63
C ARG A 60 16.44 0.99 0.52
N THR A 61 15.29 0.85 -0.16
CA THR A 61 14.37 1.96 -0.42
C THR A 61 13.22 2.01 0.58
N LEU A 62 12.98 0.91 1.31
CA LEU A 62 11.83 0.71 2.20
C LEU A 62 10.48 0.80 1.45
N GLU A 63 10.52 0.72 0.14
CA GLU A 63 9.31 0.61 -0.68
C GLU A 63 8.76 -0.81 -0.59
N ILE A 64 7.45 -0.92 -0.65
CA ILE A 64 6.74 -2.21 -0.63
C ILE A 64 6.09 -2.40 -2.00
N ASP A 65 6.56 -3.38 -2.75
CA ASP A 65 5.89 -3.84 -3.96
C ASP A 65 4.71 -4.74 -3.58
N LEU A 66 3.59 -4.54 -4.28
CA LEU A 66 2.31 -5.17 -4.00
C LEU A 66 1.76 -5.82 -5.27
N GLN A 67 1.14 -7.00 -5.14
CA GLN A 67 0.46 -7.70 -6.23
C GLN A 67 -0.99 -8.03 -5.85
N ASP A 68 -1.89 -7.95 -6.84
CA ASP A 68 -3.32 -8.20 -6.70
C ASP A 68 -3.94 -7.46 -5.51
N ILE A 69 -3.96 -6.14 -5.67
CA ILE A 69 -4.28 -5.20 -4.61
C ILE A 69 -5.77 -4.94 -4.55
N ARG A 70 -6.29 -4.91 -3.32
CA ARG A 70 -7.61 -4.39 -2.99
C ARG A 70 -7.50 -3.42 -1.81
N LEU A 71 -7.86 -2.17 -2.05
CA LEU A 71 -7.93 -1.13 -1.04
C LEU A 71 -9.39 -0.77 -0.77
N ASP A 72 -9.83 -0.98 0.44
CA ASP A 72 -11.14 -0.56 0.93
C ASP A 72 -10.96 0.68 1.80
N THR A 73 -11.63 1.77 1.49
CA THR A 73 -11.61 3.02 2.28
C THR A 73 -13.01 3.61 2.37
N ARG A 74 -13.17 4.57 3.26
CA ARG A 74 -14.45 5.24 3.49
C ARG A 74 -14.25 6.74 3.57
N SER A 75 -15.09 7.49 2.86
CA SER A 75 -15.15 8.94 2.99
C SER A 75 -15.95 9.36 4.22
N ARG A 76 -15.92 10.65 4.57
CA ARG A 76 -16.60 11.18 5.76
C ARG A 76 -18.13 11.01 5.73
N ASP A 77 -18.74 10.98 4.55
CA ASP A 77 -20.16 10.75 4.32
C ASP A 77 -20.56 9.26 4.32
N ALA A 78 -19.68 8.39 4.82
CA ALA A 78 -19.82 6.95 4.85
C ALA A 78 -19.85 6.28 3.46
N THR A 79 -19.59 7.02 2.37
CA THR A 79 -19.39 6.41 1.05
C THR A 79 -18.23 5.44 1.10
N ARG A 80 -18.46 4.22 0.64
CA ARG A 80 -17.44 3.19 0.56
C ARG A 80 -16.76 3.26 -0.81
N TRP A 81 -15.44 3.19 -0.78
CA TRP A 81 -14.61 3.14 -1.97
C TRP A 81 -13.77 1.89 -1.95
N GLN A 82 -13.80 1.17 -3.05
CA GLN A 82 -12.97 0.02 -3.28
C GLN A 82 -12.11 0.29 -4.50
N VAL A 83 -10.81 0.07 -4.36
CA VAL A 83 -9.82 0.22 -5.44
C VAL A 83 -9.16 -1.12 -5.66
N GLU A 84 -9.09 -1.56 -6.91
CA GLU A 84 -8.41 -2.79 -7.31
C GLU A 84 -7.36 -2.49 -8.36
N ALA A 85 -6.20 -3.14 -8.25
CA ALA A 85 -5.12 -3.04 -9.24
C ALA A 85 -4.25 -4.31 -9.21
N PRO A 86 -3.74 -4.75 -10.37
CA PRO A 86 -2.82 -5.90 -10.44
C PRO A 86 -1.49 -5.66 -9.73
N ARG A 87 -0.97 -4.43 -9.77
CA ARG A 87 0.32 -4.06 -9.18
C ARG A 87 0.24 -2.72 -8.49
N GLY A 88 1.10 -2.55 -7.48
CA GLY A 88 1.29 -1.25 -6.84
C GLY A 88 2.57 -1.19 -6.04
N ARG A 89 2.92 0.02 -5.66
CA ARG A 89 4.06 0.34 -4.83
C ARG A 89 3.65 1.28 -3.73
N LEU A 90 3.92 0.89 -2.49
CA LEU A 90 3.65 1.69 -1.31
C LEU A 90 4.96 2.25 -0.77
N SER A 91 5.08 3.57 -0.76
CA SER A 91 6.16 4.27 -0.08
C SER A 91 5.75 4.53 1.37
N ARG A 92 6.42 3.86 2.32
CA ARG A 92 6.12 4.02 3.76
C ARG A 92 6.41 5.42 4.29
N ASN A 93 7.45 6.07 3.78
CA ASN A 93 7.86 7.39 4.23
C ASN A 93 6.84 8.48 3.86
N THR A 94 6.16 8.33 2.73
CA THR A 94 5.22 9.33 2.21
C THR A 94 3.77 8.87 2.30
N GLU A 95 3.50 7.64 2.70
CA GLU A 95 2.18 6.99 2.68
C GLU A 95 1.49 7.12 1.31
N ARG A 96 2.29 7.10 0.24
CA ARG A 96 1.79 7.14 -1.14
C ARG A 96 1.74 5.74 -1.71
N LEU A 97 0.58 5.41 -2.26
CA LEU A 97 0.32 4.16 -2.96
C LEU A 97 0.17 4.46 -4.45
N ARG A 98 1.10 4.00 -5.26
CA ARG A 98 1.00 4.03 -6.72
C ARG A 98 0.44 2.70 -7.20
N LEU A 99 -0.62 2.75 -8.00
CA LEU A 99 -1.33 1.60 -8.54
C LEU A 99 -1.20 1.59 -10.06
N GLU A 100 -1.00 0.39 -10.65
CA GLU A 100 -0.69 0.23 -12.07
C GLU A 100 -1.31 -1.05 -12.65
N GLY A 101 -1.48 -1.06 -13.99
CA GLY A 101 -1.91 -2.25 -14.73
C GLY A 101 -3.42 -2.34 -14.95
N GLY A 102 -4.10 -1.21 -14.93
CA GLY A 102 -5.55 -1.15 -15.10
C GLY A 102 -6.27 -1.09 -13.75
N VAL A 103 -6.28 0.09 -13.17
CA VAL A 103 -6.92 0.38 -11.88
C VAL A 103 -8.42 0.51 -12.06
N ARG A 104 -9.16 -0.15 -11.19
CA ARG A 104 -10.62 -0.05 -11.08
C ARG A 104 -11.00 0.52 -9.73
N VAL A 105 -11.84 1.54 -9.74
CA VAL A 105 -12.40 2.14 -8.52
C VAL A 105 -13.90 2.01 -8.57
N VAL A 106 -14.49 1.53 -7.48
CA VAL A 106 -15.93 1.44 -7.30
C VAL A 106 -16.31 2.22 -6.04
N GLY A 107 -17.28 3.10 -6.16
CA GLY A 107 -17.75 3.90 -5.04
C GLY A 107 -19.27 3.98 -5.00
N GLY A 108 -19.80 4.09 -3.78
CA GLY A 108 -21.23 4.22 -3.55
C GLY A 108 -21.57 4.18 -2.07
N ASP A 109 -22.82 4.46 -1.78
CA ASP A 109 -23.40 4.34 -0.44
C ASP A 109 -24.00 2.94 -0.20
N ALA A 110 -24.74 2.77 0.88
CA ALA A 110 -25.36 1.49 1.23
C ALA A 110 -26.52 1.12 0.30
N GLN A 111 -27.18 2.11 -0.32
CA GLN A 111 -28.33 1.93 -1.22
C GLN A 111 -27.88 1.62 -2.64
N ASP A 112 -26.75 2.22 -3.08
CA ASP A 112 -26.17 1.98 -4.39
C ASP A 112 -24.64 1.87 -4.30
N PRO A 113 -24.11 0.69 -3.95
CA PRO A 113 -22.69 0.47 -3.70
C PRO A 113 -21.81 0.56 -4.96
N GLY A 114 -22.41 0.59 -6.13
CA GLY A 114 -21.70 0.64 -7.42
C GLY A 114 -22.00 1.88 -8.24
N ARG A 115 -22.57 2.93 -7.64
CA ARG A 115 -23.02 4.15 -8.32
C ARG A 115 -21.94 4.84 -9.15
N VAL A 116 -20.72 4.83 -8.67
CA VAL A 116 -19.55 5.39 -9.36
C VAL A 116 -18.57 4.29 -9.70
N ARG A 117 -18.15 4.22 -10.95
CA ARG A 117 -17.06 3.35 -11.40
C ARG A 117 -16.04 4.18 -12.14
N ILE A 118 -14.76 3.99 -11.81
CA ILE A 118 -13.66 4.69 -12.47
C ILE A 118 -12.67 3.64 -12.96
N ALA A 119 -12.21 3.80 -14.20
CA ALA A 119 -11.15 2.98 -14.79
C ALA A 119 -10.04 3.89 -15.31
N THR A 120 -8.79 3.56 -14.96
CA THR A 120 -7.60 4.28 -15.41
C THR A 120 -6.39 3.33 -15.47
N PRO A 121 -5.40 3.52 -16.34
CA PRO A 121 -4.19 2.71 -16.37
C PRO A 121 -3.38 2.78 -15.07
N THR A 122 -3.32 3.97 -14.45
CA THR A 122 -2.53 4.24 -13.24
C THR A 122 -3.29 5.17 -12.30
N LEU A 123 -3.05 5.01 -10.99
CA LEU A 123 -3.63 5.88 -9.95
C LEU A 123 -2.59 6.07 -8.83
N ASP A 124 -2.33 7.31 -8.47
CA ASP A 124 -1.58 7.68 -7.28
C ASP A 124 -2.56 8.04 -6.16
N TYR A 125 -2.41 7.41 -4.99
CA TYR A 125 -3.25 7.63 -3.83
C TYR A 125 -2.42 8.01 -2.60
N ASP A 126 -2.66 9.18 -2.05
CA ASP A 126 -2.07 9.62 -0.78
C ASP A 126 -3.00 9.17 0.36
N LEU A 127 -2.56 8.15 1.10
CA LEU A 127 -3.30 7.52 2.20
C LEU A 127 -3.50 8.48 3.39
N ARG A 128 -2.56 9.41 3.58
CA ARG A 128 -2.57 10.36 4.70
C ARG A 128 -3.66 11.40 4.55
N VAL A 129 -3.82 11.97 3.36
CA VAL A 129 -4.78 13.04 3.08
C VAL A 129 -6.03 12.56 2.35
N ALA A 130 -6.08 11.27 1.96
CA ALA A 130 -7.16 10.67 1.19
C ALA A 130 -7.41 11.37 -0.15
N ARG A 131 -6.32 11.63 -0.89
CA ARG A 131 -6.35 12.24 -2.21
C ARG A 131 -5.89 11.25 -3.27
N ALA A 132 -6.66 11.15 -4.36
CA ALA A 132 -6.32 10.34 -5.51
C ALA A 132 -6.03 11.21 -6.73
N SER A 133 -5.09 10.82 -7.57
CA SER A 133 -4.81 11.48 -8.84
C SER A 133 -4.44 10.47 -9.93
N ALA A 134 -4.88 10.74 -11.15
CA ALA A 134 -4.48 10.02 -12.35
C ALA A 134 -4.07 11.03 -13.41
N SER A 135 -2.95 10.77 -14.10
CA SER A 135 -2.44 11.66 -15.15
C SER A 135 -2.78 11.18 -16.57
N GLY A 136 -3.26 9.94 -16.72
CA GLY A 136 -3.61 9.33 -18.01
C GLY A 136 -5.10 9.36 -18.32
N ALA A 137 -5.51 8.52 -19.27
CA ALA A 137 -6.93 8.36 -19.64
C ALA A 137 -7.75 7.86 -18.43
N VAL A 138 -8.87 8.50 -18.20
CA VAL A 138 -9.81 8.17 -17.14
C VAL A 138 -11.19 7.99 -17.74
N ARG A 139 -11.86 6.89 -17.42
CA ARG A 139 -13.26 6.65 -17.73
C ARG A 139 -14.05 6.57 -16.45
N ILE A 140 -15.08 7.40 -16.33
CA ILE A 140 -16.00 7.43 -15.19
C ILE A 140 -17.38 7.02 -15.67
N THR A 141 -17.98 6.05 -15.00
CA THR A 141 -19.39 5.69 -15.20
C THR A 141 -20.17 6.05 -13.95
N LEU A 142 -21.21 6.85 -14.12
CA LEU A 142 -22.10 7.30 -13.07
C LEU A 142 -23.55 7.11 -13.53
N GLN A 143 -24.30 6.26 -12.86
CA GLN A 143 -25.73 6.00 -13.17
C GLN A 143 -25.97 5.71 -14.69
N GLY A 144 -25.10 4.91 -15.31
CA GLY A 144 -25.20 4.56 -16.74
C GLY A 144 -24.59 5.60 -17.71
N GLN A 145 -24.31 6.80 -17.24
CA GLN A 145 -23.62 7.82 -18.02
C GLN A 145 -22.11 7.62 -17.98
N THR A 146 -21.44 7.88 -19.11
CA THR A 146 -19.98 7.72 -19.20
C THR A 146 -19.33 9.06 -19.50
N LEU A 147 -18.31 9.40 -18.70
CA LEU A 147 -17.42 10.55 -18.87
C LEU A 147 -16.01 10.03 -19.13
N GLU A 148 -15.32 10.61 -20.11
CA GLU A 148 -13.91 10.34 -20.40
C GLU A 148 -13.11 11.64 -20.25
N SER A 149 -11.90 11.54 -19.69
CA SER A 149 -11.01 12.68 -19.52
C SER A 149 -9.54 12.25 -19.56
N LEU A 150 -8.66 13.22 -19.77
CA LEU A 150 -7.23 13.06 -19.51
C LEU A 150 -6.93 13.70 -18.14
N GLY A 151 -6.71 12.83 -17.16
CA GLY A 151 -6.45 13.26 -15.80
C GLY A 151 -7.68 13.31 -14.90
N LEU A 152 -7.41 13.03 -13.62
CA LEU A 152 -8.37 13.07 -12.53
C LEU A 152 -7.67 13.51 -11.26
N GLU A 153 -8.30 14.38 -10.50
CA GLU A 153 -7.96 14.66 -9.10
C GLU A 153 -9.20 14.48 -8.23
N ALA A 154 -9.09 13.70 -7.18
CA ALA A 154 -10.17 13.46 -6.23
C ALA A 154 -9.68 13.73 -4.81
N ASP A 155 -10.37 14.60 -4.08
CA ASP A 155 -10.19 14.79 -2.66
C ASP A 155 -11.40 14.17 -1.93
N LEU A 156 -11.18 12.98 -1.34
CA LEU A 156 -12.27 12.24 -0.68
C LEU A 156 -12.72 12.90 0.63
N ARG A 157 -11.89 13.75 1.24
CA ARG A 157 -12.28 14.49 2.44
C ARG A 157 -13.13 15.72 2.11
N ALA A 158 -12.75 16.43 1.05
CA ALA A 158 -13.48 17.58 0.56
C ALA A 158 -14.67 17.22 -0.35
N ARG A 159 -14.79 15.93 -0.75
CA ARG A 159 -15.79 15.44 -1.70
C ARG A 159 -15.72 16.16 -3.05
N GLN A 160 -14.54 16.50 -3.47
CA GLN A 160 -14.29 17.19 -4.72
C GLN A 160 -13.67 16.22 -5.72
N LEU A 161 -14.23 16.26 -6.93
CA LEU A 161 -13.68 15.57 -8.10
C LEU A 161 -13.42 16.63 -9.18
N ARG A 162 -12.21 16.66 -9.69
CA ARG A 162 -11.81 17.50 -10.82
C ARG A 162 -11.35 16.62 -11.94
N LEU A 163 -11.89 16.84 -13.13
CA LEU A 163 -11.44 16.19 -14.35
C LEU A 163 -10.43 17.11 -15.03
N GLY A 164 -9.40 16.50 -15.63
CA GLY A 164 -8.38 17.21 -16.40
C GLY A 164 -8.88 17.65 -17.77
N ALA A 165 -7.98 17.73 -18.74
CA ALA A 165 -8.29 18.15 -20.10
C ALA A 165 -9.12 17.11 -20.87
N ALA A 166 -9.68 17.54 -22.03
CA ALA A 166 -10.39 16.70 -23.00
C ALA A 166 -11.55 15.89 -22.37
N VAL A 167 -12.46 16.56 -21.69
CA VAL A 167 -13.65 15.92 -21.11
C VAL A 167 -14.70 15.68 -22.21
N HIS A 168 -15.05 14.40 -22.40
CA HIS A 168 -16.12 13.97 -23.32
C HIS A 168 -17.17 13.19 -22.51
N GLY A 169 -18.44 13.52 -22.69
CA GLY A 169 -19.57 12.87 -22.04
C GLY A 169 -20.50 12.21 -23.05
N ARG A 170 -20.94 10.99 -22.76
CA ARG A 170 -22.05 10.33 -23.45
C ARG A 170 -23.19 10.17 -22.47
N PHE A 171 -24.30 10.78 -22.79
CA PHE A 171 -25.53 10.71 -22.02
C PHE A 171 -26.52 9.87 -22.84
N SER A 172 -26.95 8.74 -22.30
CA SER A 172 -28.09 8.02 -22.85
C SER A 172 -29.38 8.60 -22.28
N PRO A 173 -30.38 8.91 -23.09
CA PRO A 173 -31.67 9.43 -22.61
C PRO A 173 -32.44 8.41 -21.79
#